data_f33729ba882b48fc2f12af618b570326
#
_entry.id   f33729ba882b48fc2f12af618b570326
#
_cell.length_a   1.000
_cell.length_b   1.000
_cell.length_c   1.000
_cell.angle_alpha   90.00
_cell.angle_beta   90.00
_cell.angle_gamma   90.00
#
_symmetry.space_group_name_H-M   'P 1'
#
loop_
_entity.id
_entity.type
_entity.pdbx_description
1 polymer ?
#
loop_
_entity_poly.entity_id
_entity_poly.type
_entity_poly.pdbx_seq_one_letter_code
_entity_poly.pdbx_strand_id
1 'polypeptide(L)' 'MNGLERMNAALSLKEVDRVPIWFMRQAGRHLPEYREIAKSHSFWERCKDTDLCSEISIQPITRYKQIDSAIV' A
#
# COMPACT_ATOMS: atom_id res chain seq x y z
N MET A 1 -9.05 1.59 -16.04
CA MET A 1 -8.00 2.38 -15.37
C MET A 1 -7.28 1.56 -14.31
N ASN A 2 -5.97 1.72 -14.19
CA ASN A 2 -5.23 1.18 -13.04
C ASN A 2 -5.26 2.19 -11.88
N GLY A 3 -4.67 1.82 -10.72
CA GLY A 3 -4.70 2.68 -9.54
C GLY A 3 -4.02 4.03 -9.75
N LEU A 4 -2.87 4.03 -10.42
CA LEU A 4 -2.14 5.27 -10.71
C LEU A 4 -2.97 6.22 -11.59
N GLU A 5 -3.52 5.71 -12.67
CA GLU A 5 -4.37 6.49 -13.57
C GLU A 5 -5.59 7.05 -12.86
N ARG A 6 -6.25 6.21 -12.04
CA ARG A 6 -7.44 6.59 -11.29
C ARG A 6 -7.15 7.68 -10.27
N MET A 7 -6.06 7.52 -9.50
CA MET A 7 -5.67 8.51 -8.50
C MET A 7 -5.28 9.84 -9.16
N ASN A 8 -4.50 9.80 -10.23
CA ASN A 8 -4.09 11.01 -10.94
C ASN A 8 -5.29 11.74 -11.56
N ALA A 9 -6.23 11.00 -12.14
CA ALA A 9 -7.43 11.59 -12.70
C ALA A 9 -8.30 12.27 -11.64
N ALA A 10 -8.50 11.60 -10.50
CA ALA A 10 -9.28 12.16 -9.39
C ALA A 10 -8.63 13.44 -8.84
N LEU A 11 -7.32 13.42 -8.63
CA LEU A 11 -6.58 14.61 -8.15
C LEU A 11 -6.61 15.77 -9.14
N SER A 12 -6.76 15.47 -10.43
CA SER A 12 -6.85 16.48 -11.50
C SER A 12 -8.30 16.87 -11.82
N LEU A 13 -9.26 16.43 -11.03
CA LEU A 13 -10.70 16.70 -11.22
C LEU A 13 -11.22 16.19 -12.56
N LYS A 14 -10.66 15.10 -13.07
CA LYS A 14 -11.11 14.44 -14.29
C LYS A 14 -12.02 13.26 -13.96
N GLU A 15 -12.73 12.76 -14.97
CA GLU A 15 -13.58 11.60 -14.81
C GLU A 15 -12.78 10.35 -14.43
N VAL A 16 -13.35 9.54 -13.56
CA VAL A 16 -12.78 8.25 -13.11
C VAL A 16 -13.83 7.15 -13.28
N ASP A 17 -13.37 5.92 -13.46
CA ASP A 17 -14.25 4.75 -13.54
C ASP A 17 -14.90 4.43 -12.18
N ARG A 18 -14.21 4.73 -11.09
CA ARG A 18 -14.71 4.66 -9.71
C ARG A 18 -13.84 5.52 -8.82
N VAL A 19 -14.31 5.83 -7.62
CA VAL A 19 -13.52 6.58 -6.63
C VAL A 19 -12.28 5.78 -6.24
N PRO A 20 -11.08 6.41 -6.22
CA PRO A 20 -9.86 5.74 -5.73
C PRO A 20 -10.01 5.38 -4.26
N ILE A 21 -9.42 4.24 -3.87
CA ILE A 21 -9.53 3.69 -2.53
C ILE A 21 -8.17 3.58 -1.86
N TRP A 22 -8.09 4.06 -0.64
CA TRP A 22 -6.99 3.84 0.30
C TRP A 22 -7.59 3.69 1.70
N PHE A 23 -7.13 2.70 2.45
CA PHE A 23 -7.56 2.51 3.83
C PHE A 23 -6.43 2.87 4.79
N MET A 24 -6.75 3.55 5.87
CA MET A 24 -5.75 3.94 6.88
C MET A 24 -5.00 2.74 7.45
N ARG A 25 -5.63 1.57 7.54
CA ARG A 25 -5.03 0.35 8.09
C ARG A 25 -5.09 -0.80 7.09
N GLN A 26 -4.52 -0.57 5.93
CA GLN A 26 -4.48 -1.60 4.88
C GLN A 26 -3.25 -2.50 4.99
N ALA A 27 -2.12 -2.02 5.53
CA ALA A 27 -0.93 -2.80 5.81
C ALA A 27 -0.93 -3.30 7.25
N GLY A 28 -0.08 -4.29 7.56
CA GLY A 28 0.17 -4.69 8.93
C GLY A 28 -0.10 -6.16 9.23
N ARG A 29 -0.30 -6.45 10.52
CA ARG A 29 -0.29 -7.81 11.08
C ARG A 29 -1.37 -8.75 10.53
N HIS A 30 -2.42 -8.25 9.90
CA HIS A 30 -3.42 -9.11 9.28
C HIS A 30 -2.90 -9.78 7.99
N LEU A 31 -1.81 -9.27 7.42
CA LEU A 31 -1.20 -9.83 6.22
C LEU A 31 -0.14 -10.88 6.58
N PRO A 32 -0.26 -12.12 6.07
CA PRO A 32 0.77 -13.15 6.29
C PRO A 32 2.15 -12.71 5.82
N GLU A 33 2.24 -12.03 4.70
CA GLU A 33 3.50 -11.52 4.13
C GLU A 33 4.15 -10.48 5.06
N TYR A 34 3.37 -9.67 5.74
CA TYR A 34 3.90 -8.74 6.75
C TYR A 34 4.43 -9.49 7.96
N ARG A 35 3.69 -10.50 8.44
CA ARG A 35 4.12 -11.29 9.59
C ARG A 35 5.45 -12.00 9.33
N GLU A 36 5.70 -12.44 8.10
CA GLU A 36 6.98 -13.05 7.73
C GLU A 36 8.15 -12.09 7.88
N ILE A 37 8.00 -10.86 7.42
CA ILE A 37 9.02 -9.81 7.58
C ILE A 37 9.20 -9.48 9.06
N ALA A 38 8.13 -9.37 9.82
CA ALA A 38 8.16 -9.02 11.24
C ALA A 38 8.89 -10.05 12.11
N LYS A 39 8.92 -11.31 11.70
CA LYS A 39 9.68 -12.36 12.42
C LYS A 39 11.18 -12.14 12.39
N SER A 40 11.71 -11.57 11.30
CA SER A 40 13.14 -11.46 11.04
C SER A 40 13.69 -10.05 11.26
N HIS A 41 12.83 -9.05 11.39
CA HIS A 41 13.23 -7.65 11.45
C HIS A 41 12.49 -6.93 12.56
N SER A 42 13.22 -6.11 13.35
CA SER A 42 12.65 -5.29 14.41
C SER A 42 11.77 -4.17 13.83
N PHE A 43 10.96 -3.55 14.68
CA PHE A 43 10.16 -2.40 14.28
C PHE A 43 11.03 -1.28 13.68
N TRP A 44 12.16 -0.98 14.31
CA TRP A 44 13.06 0.08 13.83
C TRP A 44 13.71 -0.27 12.49
N GLU A 45 14.09 -1.53 12.28
CA GLU A 45 14.58 -1.97 10.98
C GLU A 45 13.54 -1.77 9.88
N ARG A 46 12.29 -2.15 10.17
CA ARG A 46 11.20 -2.00 9.21
C ARG A 46 10.90 -0.54 8.87
N CYS A 47 11.14 0.38 9.81
CA CYS A 47 10.93 1.81 9.59
C CYS A 47 12.10 2.48 8.88
N LYS A 48 13.32 2.05 9.16
CA LYS A 48 14.55 2.71 8.68
C LYS A 48 15.12 2.14 7.40
N ASP A 49 14.88 0.85 7.14
CA ASP A 49 15.32 0.21 5.90
C ASP A 49 14.36 0.59 4.78
N THR A 50 14.86 1.33 3.80
CA THR A 50 14.05 1.84 2.70
C THR A 50 13.38 0.73 1.91
N ASP A 51 14.11 -0.35 1.64
CA ASP A 51 13.60 -1.48 0.87
C ASP A 51 12.49 -2.21 1.64
N LEU A 52 12.69 -2.47 2.93
CA LEU A 52 11.67 -3.10 3.78
C LEU A 52 10.43 -2.22 3.91
N CYS A 53 10.62 -0.93 4.13
CA CYS A 53 9.52 0.01 4.27
C CYS A 53 8.67 0.07 2.99
N SER A 54 9.33 0.13 1.84
CA SER A 54 8.65 0.12 0.54
C SER A 54 7.91 -1.18 0.29
N GLU A 55 8.55 -2.32 0.58
CA GLU A 55 7.93 -3.64 0.42
C GLU A 55 6.67 -3.77 1.27
N ILE A 56 6.74 -3.38 2.54
CA ILE A 56 5.60 -3.43 3.46
C ILE A 56 4.46 -2.53 2.96
N SER A 57 4.78 -1.35 2.48
CA SER A 57 3.78 -0.39 1.98
C SER A 57 3.07 -0.89 0.72
N ILE A 58 3.75 -1.68 -0.10
CA ILE A 58 3.21 -2.21 -1.36
C ILE A 58 2.38 -3.50 -1.14
N GLN A 59 2.63 -4.24 -0.06
CA GLN A 59 1.95 -5.52 0.20
C GLN A 59 0.42 -5.45 0.07
N PRO A 60 -0.27 -4.45 0.64
CA PRO A 60 -1.73 -4.37 0.50
C PRO A 60 -2.17 -4.21 -0.95
N ILE A 61 -1.43 -3.45 -1.75
CA ILE A 61 -1.77 -3.23 -3.16
C ILE A 61 -1.65 -4.53 -3.95
N THR A 62 -0.64 -5.33 -3.65
CA THR A 62 -0.44 -6.63 -4.30
C THR A 62 -1.54 -7.61 -3.92
N ARG A 63 -1.96 -7.63 -2.66
CA ARG A 63 -2.97 -8.56 -2.16
C ARG A 63 -4.39 -8.13 -2.51
N TYR A 64 -4.69 -6.85 -2.42
CA TYR A 64 -6.04 -6.32 -2.63
C TYR A 64 -6.10 -5.47 -3.90
N LYS A 65 -6.68 -6.01 -4.95
CA LYS A 65 -6.74 -5.36 -6.25
C LYS A 65 -7.58 -4.08 -6.27
N GLN A 66 -8.45 -3.90 -5.27
CA GLN A 66 -9.32 -2.73 -5.17
C GLN A 66 -8.61 -1.49 -4.61
N ILE A 67 -7.46 -1.67 -3.97
CA ILE A 67 -6.71 -0.55 -3.37
C ILE A 67 -5.89 0.15 -4.45
N ASP A 68 -5.97 1.47 -4.49
CA ASP A 68 -5.38 2.30 -5.55
C ASP A 68 -4.12 3.03 -5.14
N SER A 69 -3.84 3.15 -3.85
CA SER A 69 -2.67 3.89 -3.37
C SER A 69 -2.15 3.34 -2.06
N ALA A 70 -0.89 3.69 -1.76
CA ALA A 70 -0.23 3.36 -0.50
C ALA A 70 0.49 4.60 0.01
N ILE A 71 0.62 4.69 1.32
CA ILE A 71 1.41 5.72 1.99
C ILE A 71 2.58 5.03 2.68
N VAL A 72 3.75 5.54 2.42
CA VAL A 72 5.00 5.04 3.01
C VAL A 72 5.25 5.69 4.35
#